data_0b58c73d357519e7ef819602e697acc5
#
_entry.id   0b58c73d357519e7ef819602e697acc5
#
_cell.length_a   1.000
_cell.length_b   1.000
_cell.length_c   1.000
_cell.angle_alpha   90.00
_cell.angle_beta   90.00
_cell.angle_gamma   90.00
#
_symmetry.space_group_name_H-M   'P 1'
#
loop_
_entity.id
_entity.type
_entity.pdbx_description
1 polymer ?
#
loop_
_entity_poly.entity_id
_entity_poly.type
_entity_poly.pdbx_seq_one_letter_code
_entity_poly.pdbx_strand_id
1 'polypeptide(L)'
;MAEPAPAMDEVARLERRRRQCRVSQRRYRDKKGSTEYNLKLDVNSLRESVQSLKGLRELLETKLWSSKLAQNAAVLKAVEQYFAVFEQGLHNPEAGGDNVRKCFEMQLGFLGAFMDPLVQIGDARGLQAVLEQWHRFTQFHAWIETAFVSAEVFGSKDSPVVVAQGTLTVQMNCRTLDRIFPRALEEPELAVVMTNNIVEYRTTTTFSFNERAQVERFDWDVDFLGGISNLFGSAIDASRVLQGALLTEGSKLSASVEDDTSDGRRQCSMVERELAAVKNVARGSIDYIMS
;
A
#
# COMPACT_ATOMS: atom_id res chain seq x y z
N MET A 1 33.48 -88.10 -74.59
CA MET A 1 34.05 -86.71 -74.58
C MET A 1 33.31 -85.96 -73.46
N ALA A 2 34.00 -85.61 -72.41
CA ALA A 2 33.48 -85.02 -71.20
C ALA A 2 33.61 -83.49 -71.26
N GLU A 3 32.62 -82.81 -70.90
CA GLU A 3 32.67 -81.37 -70.55
C GLU A 3 32.60 -81.25 -69.03
N PRO A 4 33.64 -80.77 -68.40
CA PRO A 4 33.53 -80.34 -66.99
C PRO A 4 34.09 -78.96 -66.86
N ALA A 5 33.28 -77.97 -67.15
CA ALA A 5 33.73 -76.60 -66.84
C ALA A 5 32.72 -75.62 -66.21
N PRO A 6 31.48 -75.97 -65.80
CA PRO A 6 30.69 -74.96 -65.10
C PRO A 6 30.89 -74.94 -63.58
N ALA A 7 31.40 -75.98 -62.92
CA ALA A 7 31.44 -76.09 -61.45
C ALA A 7 32.46 -75.18 -60.78
N MET A 8 33.65 -74.95 -61.36
CA MET A 8 34.66 -74.04 -60.74
C MET A 8 34.31 -72.57 -60.85
N ASP A 9 33.65 -72.10 -61.88
CA ASP A 9 33.25 -70.69 -62.02
C ASP A 9 32.08 -70.36 -61.08
N GLU A 10 31.18 -71.30 -60.84
CA GLU A 10 30.07 -71.16 -59.93
C GLU A 10 30.49 -71.03 -58.47
N VAL A 11 31.45 -71.82 -58.05
CA VAL A 11 32.07 -71.80 -56.71
C VAL A 11 32.79 -70.47 -56.48
N ALA A 12 33.59 -70.01 -57.48
CA ALA A 12 34.29 -68.74 -57.38
C ALA A 12 33.30 -67.53 -57.34
N ARG A 13 32.15 -67.64 -58.03
CA ARG A 13 31.08 -66.64 -58.01
C ARG A 13 30.36 -66.59 -56.65
N LEU A 14 30.11 -67.78 -56.04
CA LEU A 14 29.52 -67.91 -54.69
C LEU A 14 30.48 -67.33 -53.61
N GLU A 15 31.76 -67.62 -53.72
CA GLU A 15 32.77 -67.03 -52.79
C GLU A 15 32.88 -65.56 -52.89
N ARG A 16 32.88 -64.95 -54.06
CA ARG A 16 32.86 -63.49 -54.29
C ARG A 16 31.60 -62.84 -53.67
N ARG A 17 30.44 -63.48 -53.88
CA ARG A 17 29.17 -63.03 -53.30
C ARG A 17 29.19 -63.15 -51.77
N ARG A 18 29.67 -64.18 -51.17
CA ARG A 18 29.87 -64.35 -49.74
C ARG A 18 30.81 -63.31 -49.17
N ARG A 19 31.91 -63.03 -49.85
CA ARG A 19 32.87 -61.99 -49.44
C ARG A 19 32.21 -60.55 -49.48
N GLN A 20 31.49 -60.28 -50.53
CA GLN A 20 30.77 -59.00 -50.68
C GLN A 20 29.67 -58.83 -49.61
N CYS A 21 28.91 -59.89 -49.29
CA CYS A 21 27.93 -59.86 -48.20
C CYS A 21 28.59 -59.61 -46.84
N ARG A 22 29.71 -60.25 -46.53
CA ARG A 22 30.46 -60.02 -45.29
C ARG A 22 30.94 -58.55 -45.16
N VAL A 23 31.48 -58.00 -46.23
CA VAL A 23 31.96 -56.59 -46.24
C VAL A 23 30.76 -55.63 -46.07
N SER A 24 29.64 -55.87 -46.74
CA SER A 24 28.44 -55.04 -46.61
C SER A 24 27.84 -55.11 -45.23
N GLN A 25 27.75 -56.31 -44.62
CA GLN A 25 27.27 -56.49 -43.27
C GLN A 25 28.20 -55.84 -42.24
N ARG A 26 29.53 -55.87 -42.46
CA ARG A 26 30.49 -55.19 -41.59
C ARG A 26 30.30 -53.70 -41.66
N ARG A 27 30.24 -53.12 -42.87
CA ARG A 27 29.98 -51.67 -43.09
C ARG A 27 28.65 -51.25 -42.46
N TYR A 28 27.60 -52.03 -42.60
CA TYR A 28 26.30 -51.74 -42.00
C TYR A 28 26.36 -51.73 -40.45
N ARG A 29 27.05 -52.71 -39.84
CA ARG A 29 27.24 -52.72 -38.36
C ARG A 29 28.08 -51.57 -37.88
N ASP A 30 29.16 -51.22 -38.59
CA ASP A 30 30.04 -50.12 -38.26
C ASP A 30 29.26 -48.79 -38.35
N LYS A 31 28.45 -48.59 -39.43
CA LYS A 31 27.58 -47.43 -39.59
C LYS A 31 26.51 -47.32 -38.51
N LYS A 32 25.85 -48.42 -38.17
CA LYS A 32 24.84 -48.49 -37.13
C LYS A 32 25.44 -48.19 -35.75
N GLY A 33 26.61 -48.75 -35.43
CA GLY A 33 27.34 -48.46 -34.21
C GLY A 33 27.78 -47.00 -34.10
N SER A 34 28.24 -46.43 -35.18
CA SER A 34 28.59 -45.00 -35.24
C SER A 34 27.38 -44.08 -35.04
N THR A 35 26.24 -44.38 -35.66
CA THR A 35 25.01 -43.59 -35.47
C THR A 35 24.47 -43.75 -34.06
N GLU A 36 24.49 -44.94 -33.46
CA GLU A 36 24.08 -45.16 -32.07
C GLU A 36 24.99 -44.44 -31.08
N TYR A 37 26.30 -44.42 -31.33
CA TYR A 37 27.28 -43.68 -30.52
C TYR A 37 27.03 -42.16 -30.57
N ASN A 38 26.85 -41.60 -31.79
CA ASN A 38 26.56 -40.18 -31.97
C ASN A 38 25.24 -39.79 -31.27
N LEU A 39 24.20 -40.64 -31.42
CA LEU A 39 22.93 -40.39 -30.72
C LEU A 39 23.08 -40.36 -29.19
N LYS A 40 23.91 -41.26 -28.63
CA LYS A 40 24.23 -41.25 -27.20
C LYS A 40 24.93 -39.96 -26.76
N LEU A 41 25.88 -39.47 -27.58
CA LEU A 41 26.54 -38.17 -27.34
C LEU A 41 25.55 -36.99 -27.37
N ASP A 42 24.68 -36.96 -28.37
CA ASP A 42 23.66 -35.95 -28.51
C ASP A 42 22.68 -35.95 -27.31
N VAL A 43 22.25 -37.13 -26.89
CA VAL A 43 21.38 -37.28 -25.71
C VAL A 43 22.06 -36.78 -24.42
N ASN A 44 23.36 -37.10 -24.24
CA ASN A 44 24.11 -36.62 -23.09
C ASN A 44 24.29 -35.08 -23.13
N SER A 45 24.65 -34.52 -24.27
CA SER A 45 24.76 -33.07 -24.47
C SER A 45 23.44 -32.37 -24.20
N LEU A 46 22.32 -32.92 -24.71
CA LEU A 46 20.99 -32.37 -24.42
C LEU A 46 20.63 -32.44 -22.93
N ARG A 47 20.97 -33.53 -22.24
CA ARG A 47 20.74 -33.68 -20.81
C ARG A 47 21.54 -32.64 -20.00
N GLU A 48 22.81 -32.41 -20.35
CA GLU A 48 23.64 -31.39 -19.75
C GLU A 48 23.05 -29.97 -19.98
N SER A 49 22.59 -29.69 -21.21
CA SER A 49 21.93 -28.43 -21.55
C SER A 49 20.65 -28.23 -20.74
N VAL A 50 19.80 -29.23 -20.62
CA VAL A 50 18.58 -29.19 -19.81
C VAL A 50 18.91 -28.95 -18.34
N GLN A 51 19.94 -29.60 -17.79
CA GLN A 51 20.37 -29.42 -16.41
C GLN A 51 20.88 -27.99 -16.17
N SER A 52 21.68 -27.47 -17.09
CA SER A 52 22.18 -26.09 -17.04
C SER A 52 21.04 -25.05 -17.08
N LEU A 53 20.06 -25.24 -17.99
CA LEU A 53 18.89 -24.37 -18.08
C LEU A 53 18.01 -24.42 -16.84
N LYS A 54 17.84 -25.60 -16.21
CA LYS A 54 17.14 -25.72 -14.93
C LYS A 54 17.84 -24.95 -13.82
N GLY A 55 19.17 -25.07 -13.69
CA GLY A 55 19.95 -24.31 -12.70
C GLY A 55 19.88 -22.79 -12.93
N LEU A 56 19.93 -22.36 -14.20
CA LEU A 56 19.77 -20.95 -14.53
C LEU A 56 18.37 -20.40 -14.16
N ARG A 57 17.33 -21.18 -14.43
CA ARG A 57 15.96 -20.84 -14.04
C ARG A 57 15.83 -20.68 -12.53
N GLU A 58 16.33 -21.61 -11.74
CA GLU A 58 16.31 -21.55 -10.27
C GLU A 58 17.05 -20.32 -9.73
N LEU A 59 18.21 -20.00 -10.32
CA LEU A 59 18.96 -18.77 -9.96
C LEU A 59 18.18 -17.50 -10.28
N LEU A 60 17.53 -17.44 -11.45
CA LEU A 60 16.72 -16.27 -11.83
C LEU A 60 15.47 -16.12 -10.95
N GLU A 61 14.81 -17.22 -10.62
CA GLU A 61 13.67 -17.25 -9.68
C GLU A 61 14.10 -16.75 -8.30
N THR A 62 15.24 -17.22 -7.77
CA THR A 62 15.77 -16.77 -6.47
C THR A 62 16.11 -15.27 -6.48
N LYS A 63 16.73 -14.77 -7.55
CA LYS A 63 17.03 -13.34 -7.71
C LYS A 63 15.76 -12.50 -7.79
N LEU A 64 14.75 -12.96 -8.50
CA LEU A 64 13.47 -12.29 -8.60
C LEU A 64 12.80 -12.14 -7.22
N TRP A 65 12.75 -13.24 -6.46
CA TRP A 65 12.18 -13.23 -5.11
C TRP A 65 12.95 -12.32 -4.15
N SER A 66 14.27 -12.37 -4.13
CA SER A 66 15.09 -11.51 -3.26
C SER A 66 14.93 -10.02 -3.62
N SER A 67 14.89 -9.69 -4.92
CA SER A 67 14.67 -8.31 -5.38
C SER A 67 13.28 -7.80 -5.02
N LYS A 68 12.23 -8.63 -5.17
CA LYS A 68 10.86 -8.26 -4.78
C LYS A 68 10.75 -8.03 -3.28
N LEU A 69 11.35 -8.90 -2.47
CA LEU A 69 11.34 -8.78 -1.01
C LEU A 69 12.03 -7.49 -0.55
N ALA A 70 13.21 -7.17 -1.11
CA ALA A 70 13.94 -5.96 -0.78
C ALA A 70 13.16 -4.69 -1.14
N GLN A 71 12.48 -4.66 -2.29
CA GLN A 71 11.67 -3.52 -2.71
C GLN A 71 10.43 -3.35 -1.84
N ASN A 72 9.73 -4.45 -1.53
CA ASN A 72 8.57 -4.41 -0.63
C ASN A 72 8.96 -3.87 0.75
N ALA A 73 10.12 -4.26 1.28
CA ALA A 73 10.63 -3.74 2.54
C ALA A 73 10.92 -2.23 2.46
N ALA A 74 11.45 -1.74 1.34
CA ALA A 74 11.74 -0.31 1.15
C ALA A 74 10.44 0.53 1.11
N VAL A 75 9.42 0.11 0.36
CA VAL A 75 8.15 0.84 0.28
C VAL A 75 7.38 0.78 1.60
N LEU A 76 7.39 -0.36 2.31
CA LEU A 76 6.80 -0.47 3.64
C LEU A 76 7.45 0.50 4.62
N LYS A 77 8.79 0.55 4.66
CA LYS A 77 9.52 1.49 5.52
C LYS A 77 9.20 2.95 5.18
N ALA A 78 9.05 3.28 3.91
CA ALA A 78 8.67 4.64 3.49
C ALA A 78 7.25 4.99 3.96
N VAL A 79 6.31 4.04 3.93
CA VAL A 79 4.95 4.22 4.46
C VAL A 79 4.96 4.36 5.99
N GLU A 80 5.71 3.53 6.73
CA GLU A 80 5.88 3.70 8.18
C GLU A 80 6.44 5.09 8.52
N GLN A 81 7.42 5.55 7.75
CA GLN A 81 7.99 6.87 7.93
C GLN A 81 6.98 7.99 7.65
N TYR A 82 6.07 7.81 6.67
CA TYR A 82 4.97 8.76 6.43
C TYR A 82 4.11 8.94 7.68
N PHE A 83 3.67 7.85 8.33
CA PHE A 83 2.91 7.94 9.58
C PHE A 83 3.71 8.61 10.71
N ALA A 84 4.98 8.30 10.85
CA ALA A 84 5.85 8.92 11.85
C ALA A 84 6.04 10.44 11.61
N VAL A 85 6.19 10.87 10.35
CA VAL A 85 6.35 12.30 10.00
C VAL A 85 5.06 13.09 10.20
N PHE A 86 3.89 12.46 10.02
CA PHE A 86 2.58 13.08 10.19
C PHE A 86 1.85 12.62 11.46
N GLU A 87 2.56 12.06 12.42
CA GLU A 87 1.98 11.59 13.69
C GLU A 87 1.09 12.65 14.36
N GLN A 88 1.54 13.89 14.40
CA GLN A 88 0.80 15.04 14.97
C GLN A 88 0.18 15.97 13.91
N GLY A 89 -0.11 15.41 12.73
CA GLY A 89 -0.62 16.17 11.60
C GLY A 89 0.41 17.10 10.95
N LEU A 90 -0.07 18.15 10.28
CA LEU A 90 0.77 19.11 9.60
C LEU A 90 1.13 20.29 10.54
N HIS A 91 2.42 20.52 10.73
CA HIS A 91 2.89 21.66 11.53
C HIS A 91 2.56 22.98 10.84
N ASN A 92 2.02 23.96 11.61
CA ASN A 92 1.73 25.28 11.07
C ASN A 92 2.94 26.22 11.26
N PRO A 93 3.61 26.66 10.19
CA PRO A 93 4.79 27.51 10.28
C PRO A 93 4.52 28.90 10.84
N GLU A 94 3.24 29.36 10.78
CA GLU A 94 2.84 30.68 11.26
C GLU A 94 2.53 30.71 12.76
N ALA A 95 2.11 29.59 13.32
CA ALA A 95 1.68 29.49 14.72
C ALA A 95 2.82 29.15 15.70
N GLY A 96 4.05 28.90 15.22
CA GLY A 96 5.14 28.36 16.05
C GLY A 96 6.49 29.08 15.86
N GLY A 97 7.42 28.80 16.79
CA GLY A 97 8.81 29.27 16.70
C GLY A 97 9.63 28.50 15.66
N ASP A 98 10.95 28.76 15.61
CA ASP A 98 11.89 28.18 14.63
C ASP A 98 11.85 26.62 14.54
N ASN A 99 11.56 25.95 15.65
CA ASN A 99 11.46 24.48 15.67
C ASN A 99 10.26 23.98 14.87
N VAL A 100 9.09 24.63 14.99
CA VAL A 100 7.86 24.27 14.25
C VAL A 100 8.06 24.49 12.75
N ARG A 101 8.72 25.61 12.39
CA ARG A 101 9.08 25.88 10.99
C ARG A 101 10.00 24.80 10.42
N LYS A 102 11.01 24.37 11.15
CA LYS A 102 11.92 23.28 10.74
C LYS A 102 11.15 21.94 10.56
N CYS A 103 10.23 21.62 11.47
CA CYS A 103 9.38 20.44 11.34
C CYS A 103 8.51 20.51 10.08
N PHE A 104 7.91 21.66 9.78
CA PHE A 104 7.13 21.87 8.57
C PHE A 104 7.98 21.72 7.30
N GLU A 105 9.18 22.33 7.26
CA GLU A 105 10.12 22.19 6.14
C GLU A 105 10.54 20.72 5.93
N MET A 106 10.75 19.97 7.02
CA MET A 106 11.04 18.54 6.97
C MET A 106 9.84 17.75 6.40
N GLN A 107 8.61 18.06 6.81
CA GLN A 107 7.39 17.43 6.27
C GLN A 107 7.23 17.71 4.77
N LEU A 108 7.47 18.93 4.32
CA LEU A 108 7.45 19.29 2.89
C LEU A 108 8.52 18.55 2.11
N GLY A 109 9.76 18.51 2.62
CA GLY A 109 10.87 17.78 2.00
C GLY A 109 10.59 16.29 1.87
N PHE A 110 10.01 15.71 2.93
CA PHE A 110 9.59 14.31 2.91
C PHE A 110 8.51 14.05 1.85
N LEU A 111 7.44 14.85 1.82
CA LEU A 111 6.37 14.69 0.81
C LEU A 111 6.88 14.84 -0.61
N GLY A 112 7.77 15.81 -0.86
CA GLY A 112 8.37 16.00 -2.18
C GLY A 112 9.26 14.86 -2.66
N ALA A 113 9.85 14.10 -1.72
CA ALA A 113 10.61 12.90 -2.03
C ALA A 113 9.71 11.64 -2.16
N PHE A 114 8.69 11.54 -1.31
CA PHE A 114 7.83 10.37 -1.17
C PHE A 114 6.71 10.32 -2.24
N MET A 115 6.17 11.47 -2.64
CA MET A 115 5.04 11.56 -3.58
C MET A 115 5.47 12.14 -4.92
N ASP A 116 4.80 11.70 -5.98
CA ASP A 116 4.93 12.32 -7.31
C ASP A 116 4.37 13.76 -7.25
N PRO A 117 5.00 14.75 -7.92
CA PRO A 117 4.48 16.12 -7.97
C PRO A 117 3.03 16.25 -8.47
N LEU A 118 2.56 15.28 -9.26
CA LEU A 118 1.19 15.20 -9.79
C LEU A 118 0.35 14.14 -9.06
N VAL A 119 0.71 13.76 -7.83
CA VAL A 119 -0.02 12.77 -7.02
C VAL A 119 -1.52 13.03 -7.05
N GLN A 120 -2.29 11.97 -7.26
CA GLN A 120 -3.75 12.02 -7.28
C GLN A 120 -4.30 11.72 -5.87
N ILE A 121 -5.21 12.59 -5.38
CA ILE A 121 -5.99 12.38 -4.16
C ILE A 121 -7.48 12.58 -4.48
N GLY A 122 -8.22 11.48 -4.65
CA GLY A 122 -9.57 11.52 -5.19
C GLY A 122 -9.60 12.25 -6.54
N ASP A 123 -10.36 13.35 -6.66
CA ASP A 123 -10.47 14.17 -7.89
C ASP A 123 -9.39 15.26 -8.00
N ALA A 124 -8.69 15.55 -6.90
CA ALA A 124 -7.64 16.57 -6.87
C ALA A 124 -6.28 15.99 -7.25
N ARG A 125 -5.36 16.88 -7.69
CA ARG A 125 -4.01 16.51 -8.08
C ARG A 125 -2.97 17.45 -7.51
N GLY A 126 -1.79 16.89 -7.25
CA GLY A 126 -0.61 17.60 -6.80
C GLY A 126 -0.43 17.58 -5.29
N LEU A 127 0.81 17.80 -4.86
CA LEU A 127 1.20 17.84 -3.44
C LEU A 127 0.41 18.86 -2.64
N GLN A 128 0.01 19.96 -3.26
CA GLN A 128 -0.76 21.00 -2.60
C GLN A 128 -2.11 20.48 -2.09
N ALA A 129 -2.78 19.61 -2.85
CA ALA A 129 -4.05 19.00 -2.44
C ALA A 129 -3.88 18.09 -1.20
N VAL A 130 -2.76 17.38 -1.09
CA VAL A 130 -2.43 16.56 0.09
C VAL A 130 -2.18 17.45 1.31
N LEU A 131 -1.39 18.53 1.13
CA LEU A 131 -1.09 19.47 2.18
C LEU A 131 -2.34 20.19 2.70
N GLU A 132 -3.26 20.57 1.81
CA GLU A 132 -4.53 21.19 2.17
C GLU A 132 -5.41 20.25 3.00
N GLN A 133 -5.46 18.96 2.68
CA GLN A 133 -6.19 17.99 3.50
C GLN A 133 -5.57 17.87 4.89
N TRP A 134 -4.26 17.71 4.99
CA TRP A 134 -3.58 17.68 6.29
C TRP A 134 -3.79 18.97 7.07
N HIS A 135 -3.72 20.13 6.42
CA HIS A 135 -3.96 21.41 7.03
C HIS A 135 -5.38 21.50 7.64
N ARG A 136 -6.41 21.05 6.90
CA ARG A 136 -7.79 21.03 7.39
C ARG A 136 -7.94 20.09 8.58
N PHE A 137 -7.42 18.85 8.49
CA PHE A 137 -7.47 17.92 9.61
C PHE A 137 -6.80 18.51 10.85
N THR A 138 -5.62 19.09 10.71
CA THR A 138 -4.88 19.66 11.85
C THR A 138 -5.57 20.92 12.39
N GLN A 139 -6.11 21.77 11.53
CA GLN A 139 -6.73 23.05 11.93
C GLN A 139 -8.11 22.91 12.55
N PHE A 140 -8.89 21.91 12.11
CA PHE A 140 -10.27 21.75 12.57
C PHE A 140 -10.37 21.01 13.88
N HIS A 141 -9.35 20.31 14.31
CA HIS A 141 -9.31 19.59 15.60
C HIS A 141 -8.48 20.37 16.62
N ALA A 142 -8.79 20.18 17.90
CA ALA A 142 -7.98 20.72 18.99
C ALA A 142 -6.63 20.02 19.07
N TRP A 143 -6.61 18.72 18.75
CA TRP A 143 -5.43 17.87 18.73
C TRP A 143 -5.69 16.66 17.85
N ILE A 144 -4.66 16.19 17.17
CA ILE A 144 -4.71 14.98 16.35
C ILE A 144 -3.45 14.15 16.54
N GLU A 145 -3.59 12.84 16.43
CA GLU A 145 -2.51 11.86 16.40
C GLU A 145 -2.84 10.76 15.40
N THR A 146 -1.88 10.42 14.55
CA THR A 146 -2.00 9.27 13.64
C THR A 146 -1.01 8.19 14.03
N ALA A 147 -1.42 6.93 14.00
CA ALA A 147 -0.54 5.82 14.29
C ALA A 147 -0.63 4.75 13.21
N PHE A 148 0.52 4.18 12.87
CA PHE A 148 0.63 3.02 11.98
C PHE A 148 0.34 1.74 12.74
N VAL A 149 -0.47 0.85 12.17
CA VAL A 149 -0.81 -0.46 12.77
C VAL A 149 -0.20 -1.60 11.95
N SER A 150 -0.48 -1.64 10.66
CA SER A 150 0.01 -2.69 9.76
C SER A 150 -0.06 -2.23 8.32
N ALA A 151 0.65 -2.92 7.41
CA ALA A 151 0.47 -2.70 5.98
C ALA A 151 0.71 -3.99 5.19
N GLU A 152 0.05 -4.07 4.05
CA GLU A 152 0.19 -5.14 3.07
C GLU A 152 0.60 -4.58 1.72
N VAL A 153 1.47 -5.30 0.99
CA VAL A 153 1.95 -4.88 -0.33
C VAL A 153 1.37 -5.78 -1.40
N PHE A 154 0.72 -5.16 -2.37
CA PHE A 154 0.09 -5.79 -3.53
C PHE A 154 0.75 -5.33 -4.83
N GLY A 155 0.36 -5.93 -5.94
CA GLY A 155 0.74 -5.48 -7.28
C GLY A 155 2.09 -6.01 -7.77
N SER A 156 2.58 -5.37 -8.84
CA SER A 156 3.82 -5.73 -9.51
C SER A 156 5.04 -5.07 -8.86
N LYS A 157 6.23 -5.49 -9.31
CA LYS A 157 7.48 -4.87 -8.88
C LYS A 157 7.56 -3.38 -9.27
N ASP A 158 7.09 -3.04 -10.47
CA ASP A 158 7.25 -1.69 -11.03
C ASP A 158 6.15 -0.72 -10.58
N SER A 159 5.03 -1.24 -10.09
CA SER A 159 3.91 -0.47 -9.56
C SER A 159 3.29 -1.16 -8.33
N PRO A 160 3.98 -1.15 -7.18
CA PRO A 160 3.44 -1.71 -5.95
C PRO A 160 2.33 -0.82 -5.38
N VAL A 161 1.34 -1.46 -4.77
CA VAL A 161 0.27 -0.80 -4.01
C VAL A 161 0.40 -1.23 -2.56
N VAL A 162 0.52 -0.27 -1.66
CA VAL A 162 0.56 -0.52 -0.21
C VAL A 162 -0.76 -0.10 0.39
N VAL A 163 -1.42 -1.03 1.07
CA VAL A 163 -2.62 -0.76 1.88
C VAL A 163 -2.22 -0.79 3.34
N ALA A 164 -2.19 0.38 3.96
CA ALA A 164 -1.83 0.56 5.36
C ALA A 164 -3.07 0.73 6.22
N GLN A 165 -3.09 0.02 7.35
CA GLN A 165 -4.06 0.21 8.42
C GLN A 165 -3.43 1.08 9.49
N GLY A 166 -4.19 2.04 9.98
CA GLY A 166 -3.76 2.96 11.02
C GLY A 166 -4.91 3.39 11.93
N THR A 167 -4.59 4.28 12.84
CA THR A 167 -5.58 4.98 13.66
C THR A 167 -5.39 6.48 13.54
N LEU A 168 -6.49 7.21 13.60
CA LEU A 168 -6.55 8.66 13.71
C LEU A 168 -7.27 8.99 15.01
N THR A 169 -6.53 9.45 16.00
CA THR A 169 -7.07 9.87 17.29
C THR A 169 -7.19 11.39 17.30
N VAL A 170 -8.36 11.88 17.65
CA VAL A 170 -8.65 13.31 17.62
C VAL A 170 -9.32 13.79 18.89
N GLN A 171 -9.02 15.01 19.28
CA GLN A 171 -9.83 15.77 20.22
C GLN A 171 -10.58 16.84 19.45
N MET A 172 -11.89 16.80 19.52
CA MET A 172 -12.75 17.75 18.84
C MET A 172 -12.90 19.05 19.66
N ASN A 173 -13.19 20.13 18.95
CA ASN A 173 -13.56 21.41 19.52
C ASN A 173 -14.77 21.97 18.77
N CYS A 174 -15.26 23.13 19.17
CA CYS A 174 -16.38 23.80 18.48
C CYS A 174 -16.12 24.00 16.98
N ARG A 175 -14.86 24.25 16.59
CA ARG A 175 -14.48 24.41 15.19
C ARG A 175 -14.59 23.09 14.42
N THR A 176 -14.27 21.95 15.04
CA THR A 176 -14.51 20.63 14.45
C THR A 176 -15.99 20.44 14.15
N LEU A 177 -16.85 20.77 15.10
CA LEU A 177 -18.30 20.61 14.93
C LEU A 177 -18.81 21.54 13.83
N ASP A 178 -18.43 22.82 13.82
CA ASP A 178 -18.85 23.79 12.80
C ASP A 178 -18.41 23.37 11.39
N ARG A 179 -17.17 22.86 11.24
CA ARG A 179 -16.56 22.59 9.93
C ARG A 179 -16.74 21.18 9.42
N ILE A 180 -16.99 20.22 10.29
CA ILE A 180 -17.11 18.80 9.90
C ILE A 180 -18.51 18.25 10.24
N PHE A 181 -19.03 18.56 11.43
CA PHE A 181 -20.28 17.99 11.96
C PHE A 181 -21.29 19.07 12.36
N PRO A 182 -21.73 19.97 11.45
CA PRO A 182 -22.54 21.12 11.82
C PRO A 182 -23.84 20.72 12.53
N ARG A 183 -24.41 19.56 12.20
CA ARG A 183 -25.62 19.06 12.84
C ARG A 183 -25.46 18.76 14.33
N ALA A 184 -24.25 18.41 14.75
CA ALA A 184 -23.97 18.19 16.18
C ALA A 184 -24.10 19.50 17.00
N LEU A 185 -23.94 20.68 16.40
CA LEU A 185 -24.17 21.96 17.07
C LEU A 185 -25.66 22.26 17.34
N GLU A 186 -26.56 21.65 16.58
CA GLU A 186 -28.01 21.80 16.78
C GLU A 186 -28.48 21.05 18.03
N GLU A 187 -27.67 20.09 18.53
CA GLU A 187 -27.95 19.23 19.66
C GLU A 187 -26.87 19.36 20.74
N PRO A 188 -27.05 20.28 21.72
CA PRO A 188 -26.00 20.58 22.71
C PRO A 188 -25.49 19.39 23.49
N GLU A 189 -26.35 18.41 23.78
CA GLU A 189 -25.96 17.16 24.48
C GLU A 189 -24.93 16.35 23.69
N LEU A 190 -25.11 16.21 22.37
CA LEU A 190 -24.17 15.52 21.49
C LEU A 190 -22.87 16.33 21.33
N ALA A 191 -22.99 17.65 21.19
CA ALA A 191 -21.83 18.53 21.07
C ALA A 191 -20.91 18.47 22.32
N VAL A 192 -21.49 18.45 23.51
CA VAL A 192 -20.76 18.34 24.78
C VAL A 192 -20.03 17.00 24.87
N VAL A 193 -20.68 15.90 24.50
CA VAL A 193 -20.03 14.58 24.48
C VAL A 193 -18.87 14.56 23.49
N MET A 194 -19.05 15.07 22.28
CA MET A 194 -18.02 15.07 21.25
C MET A 194 -16.79 15.92 21.63
N THR A 195 -16.99 17.10 22.22
CA THR A 195 -15.89 18.01 22.55
C THR A 195 -15.14 17.65 23.83
N ASN A 196 -15.76 16.89 24.74
CA ASN A 196 -15.14 16.47 25.99
C ASN A 196 -14.35 15.17 25.90
N ASN A 197 -14.51 14.42 24.83
CA ASN A 197 -13.90 13.12 24.69
C ASN A 197 -12.89 13.07 23.53
N ILE A 198 -11.96 12.14 23.64
CA ILE A 198 -11.05 11.77 22.56
C ILE A 198 -11.74 10.69 21.73
N VAL A 199 -11.69 10.82 20.44
CA VAL A 199 -12.27 9.87 19.49
C VAL A 199 -11.16 9.23 18.68
N GLU A 200 -11.18 7.90 18.60
CA GLU A 200 -10.29 7.11 17.76
C GLU A 200 -11.05 6.58 16.54
N TYR A 201 -10.54 6.89 15.36
CA TYR A 201 -11.02 6.37 14.09
C TYR A 201 -10.04 5.34 13.52
N ARG A 202 -10.55 4.24 13.01
CA ARG A 202 -9.74 3.35 12.17
C ARG A 202 -9.53 4.00 10.80
N THR A 203 -8.33 3.87 10.26
CA THR A 203 -8.00 4.42 8.94
C THR A 203 -7.44 3.34 8.03
N THR A 204 -7.80 3.42 6.76
CA THR A 204 -7.20 2.63 5.70
C THR A 204 -6.60 3.59 4.68
N THR A 205 -5.30 3.51 4.48
CA THR A 205 -4.58 4.38 3.56
C THR A 205 -3.99 3.55 2.42
N THR A 206 -4.32 3.90 1.19
CA THR A 206 -3.81 3.22 0.00
C THR A 206 -2.80 4.12 -0.72
N PHE A 207 -1.59 3.59 -0.88
CA PHE A 207 -0.50 4.24 -1.60
C PHE A 207 -0.20 3.44 -2.87
N SER A 208 -0.46 4.01 -4.05
CA SER A 208 -0.04 3.42 -5.32
C SER A 208 1.26 4.08 -5.77
N PHE A 209 2.29 3.26 -5.98
CA PHE A 209 3.63 3.74 -6.35
C PHE A 209 3.85 3.61 -7.85
N ASN A 210 4.56 4.58 -8.42
CA ASN A 210 5.04 4.56 -9.80
C ASN A 210 6.40 3.83 -9.91
N GLU A 211 6.91 3.69 -11.13
CA GLU A 211 8.21 3.05 -11.41
C GLU A 211 9.42 3.73 -10.74
N ARG A 212 9.26 5.00 -10.32
CA ARG A 212 10.29 5.77 -9.58
C ARG A 212 10.21 5.57 -8.07
N ALA A 213 9.35 4.65 -7.59
CA ALA A 213 9.04 4.43 -6.18
C ALA A 213 8.49 5.69 -5.47
N GLN A 214 7.78 6.55 -6.19
CA GLN A 214 7.03 7.68 -5.65
C GLN A 214 5.53 7.37 -5.69
N VAL A 215 4.78 7.85 -4.71
CA VAL A 215 3.33 7.68 -4.64
C VAL A 215 2.68 8.54 -5.73
N GLU A 216 2.03 7.91 -6.70
CA GLU A 216 1.28 8.57 -7.77
C GLU A 216 -0.21 8.73 -7.45
N ARG A 217 -0.74 7.86 -6.55
CA ARG A 217 -2.11 7.95 -6.05
C ARG A 217 -2.14 7.65 -4.57
N PHE A 218 -2.88 8.50 -3.85
CA PHE A 218 -3.05 8.48 -2.41
C PHE A 218 -4.54 8.54 -2.08
N ASP A 219 -5.07 7.49 -1.45
CA ASP A 219 -6.44 7.44 -0.99
C ASP A 219 -6.43 7.18 0.52
N TRP A 220 -7.13 8.02 1.28
CA TRP A 220 -7.24 7.93 2.73
C TRP A 220 -8.70 7.78 3.13
N ASP A 221 -9.04 6.64 3.69
CA ASP A 221 -10.37 6.32 4.20
C ASP A 221 -10.37 6.28 5.73
N VAL A 222 -11.34 6.98 6.35
CA VAL A 222 -11.49 7.11 7.81
C VAL A 222 -12.87 6.58 8.20
N ASP A 223 -12.91 5.61 9.11
CA ASP A 223 -14.16 5.06 9.65
C ASP A 223 -14.79 6.00 10.69
N PHE A 224 -15.36 7.10 10.20
CA PHE A 224 -16.08 8.07 11.05
C PHE A 224 -17.26 7.44 11.76
N LEU A 225 -18.00 6.55 11.09
CA LEU A 225 -19.18 5.91 11.65
C LEU A 225 -18.79 5.01 12.83
N GLY A 226 -17.77 4.18 12.66
CA GLY A 226 -17.29 3.30 13.74
C GLY A 226 -16.79 4.10 14.95
N GLY A 227 -15.95 5.11 14.73
CA GLY A 227 -15.40 5.93 15.82
C GLY A 227 -16.47 6.71 16.60
N ILE A 228 -17.40 7.36 15.89
CA ILE A 228 -18.50 8.11 16.54
C ILE A 228 -19.50 7.15 17.21
N SER A 229 -19.76 5.98 16.62
CA SER A 229 -20.62 4.96 17.26
C SER A 229 -20.01 4.46 18.56
N ASN A 230 -18.70 4.28 18.61
CA ASN A 230 -17.99 3.90 19.81
C ASN A 230 -18.06 4.99 20.89
N LEU A 231 -17.96 6.26 20.48
CA LEU A 231 -18.06 7.40 21.40
C LEU A 231 -19.44 7.46 22.11
N PHE A 232 -20.52 7.32 21.36
CA PHE A 232 -21.88 7.42 21.90
C PHE A 232 -22.40 6.08 22.46
N GLY A 233 -21.77 4.95 22.11
CA GLY A 233 -22.33 3.62 22.36
C GLY A 233 -23.63 3.36 21.58
N SER A 234 -23.94 4.20 20.56
CA SER A 234 -25.18 4.20 19.80
C SER A 234 -24.92 4.52 18.32
N ALA A 235 -25.24 3.58 17.45
CA ALA A 235 -25.17 3.81 16.01
C ALA A 235 -26.22 4.80 15.50
N ILE A 236 -27.33 4.96 16.23
CA ILE A 236 -28.40 5.91 15.90
C ILE A 236 -27.89 7.34 16.09
N ASP A 237 -27.29 7.65 17.23
CA ASP A 237 -26.76 8.98 17.51
C ASP A 237 -25.56 9.31 16.60
N ALA A 238 -24.70 8.32 16.34
CA ALA A 238 -23.64 8.46 15.35
C ALA A 238 -24.19 8.81 13.95
N SER A 239 -25.24 8.13 13.51
CA SER A 239 -25.89 8.42 12.24
C SER A 239 -26.52 9.82 12.19
N ARG A 240 -27.10 10.31 13.30
CA ARG A 240 -27.63 11.68 13.42
C ARG A 240 -26.55 12.72 13.27
N VAL A 241 -25.40 12.54 13.92
CA VAL A 241 -24.22 13.42 13.81
C VAL A 241 -23.67 13.44 12.39
N LEU A 242 -23.55 12.27 11.76
CA LEU A 242 -23.01 12.14 10.41
C LEU A 242 -23.96 12.62 9.33
N GLN A 243 -25.25 12.71 9.63
CA GLN A 243 -26.22 13.27 8.70
C GLN A 243 -25.94 14.76 8.48
N GLY A 244 -25.48 15.11 7.29
CA GLY A 244 -25.07 16.48 6.95
C GLY A 244 -23.62 16.82 7.33
N ALA A 245 -22.81 15.82 7.68
CA ALA A 245 -21.37 16.02 7.82
C ALA A 245 -20.74 16.51 6.50
N LEU A 246 -19.83 17.47 6.60
CA LEU A 246 -19.14 18.09 5.47
C LEU A 246 -17.95 17.25 5.02
N LEU A 247 -18.22 15.94 4.79
CA LEU A 247 -17.27 14.95 4.31
C LEU A 247 -17.57 14.66 2.84
N THR A 248 -16.51 14.57 2.04
CA THR A 248 -16.61 14.18 0.64
C THR A 248 -16.04 12.79 0.42
N GLU A 249 -16.21 12.24 -0.76
CA GLU A 249 -15.70 10.91 -1.14
C GLU A 249 -14.21 10.78 -0.82
N GLY A 250 -13.81 9.62 -0.24
CA GLY A 250 -12.44 9.39 0.23
C GLY A 250 -12.11 10.13 1.54
N SER A 251 -13.09 10.31 2.44
CA SER A 251 -12.91 10.94 3.77
C SER A 251 -12.27 12.33 3.75
N LYS A 252 -12.34 13.03 2.61
CA LYS A 252 -11.79 14.37 2.48
C LYS A 252 -12.70 15.38 3.16
N LEU A 253 -12.09 16.32 3.88
CA LEU A 253 -12.82 17.46 4.46
C LEU A 253 -13.13 18.46 3.34
N SER A 254 -14.41 18.86 3.24
CA SER A 254 -14.86 19.83 2.25
C SER A 254 -14.11 21.15 2.38
N ALA A 255 -13.88 21.79 1.25
CA ALA A 255 -13.41 23.19 1.21
C ALA A 255 -14.61 24.12 1.51
N SER A 256 -15.24 23.97 2.69
CA SER A 256 -16.34 24.85 3.04
C SER A 256 -15.84 26.29 3.13
N VAL A 257 -16.47 27.09 2.34
CA VAL A 257 -16.54 28.53 2.30
C VAL A 257 -15.84 29.23 3.49
N GLU A 258 -14.93 30.14 3.17
CA GLU A 258 -14.22 31.04 4.10
C GLU A 258 -15.14 31.97 4.92
N ASP A 259 -16.45 31.85 4.76
CA ASP A 259 -17.40 32.61 5.54
C ASP A 259 -17.62 31.99 6.93
N ASP A 260 -16.96 32.60 7.90
CA ASP A 260 -17.32 32.60 9.32
C ASP A 260 -18.79 32.98 9.47
N THR A 261 -19.68 31.99 9.37
CA THR A 261 -21.11 32.25 9.58
C THR A 261 -21.28 32.71 11.01
N SER A 262 -21.83 33.94 11.17
CA SER A 262 -22.10 34.54 12.48
C SER A 262 -22.97 33.67 13.39
N ASP A 263 -23.65 32.70 12.81
CA ASP A 263 -24.53 31.72 13.47
C ASP A 263 -23.72 30.57 14.10
N GLY A 264 -22.74 30.02 13.41
CA GLY A 264 -21.82 29.00 13.95
C GLY A 264 -21.01 29.52 15.15
N ARG A 265 -20.58 30.80 15.13
CA ARG A 265 -19.92 31.44 16.29
C ARG A 265 -20.83 31.56 17.51
N ARG A 266 -22.12 31.88 17.33
CA ARG A 266 -23.09 31.94 18.42
C ARG A 266 -23.34 30.56 19.03
N GLN A 267 -23.52 29.54 18.21
CA GLN A 267 -23.71 28.17 18.66
C GLN A 267 -22.46 27.63 19.37
N CYS A 268 -21.25 27.86 18.82
CA CYS A 268 -20.00 27.55 19.51
C CYS A 268 -19.90 28.23 20.88
N SER A 269 -20.26 29.50 21.01
CA SER A 269 -20.21 30.21 22.29
C SER A 269 -21.21 29.66 23.32
N MET A 270 -22.33 29.10 22.90
CA MET A 270 -23.27 28.39 23.78
C MET A 270 -22.70 27.09 24.28
N VAL A 271 -22.17 26.26 23.37
CA VAL A 271 -21.51 24.99 23.71
C VAL A 271 -20.31 25.20 24.64
N GLU A 272 -19.50 26.22 24.41
CA GLU A 272 -18.37 26.57 25.29
C GLU A 272 -18.82 27.00 26.69
N ARG A 273 -19.94 27.69 26.82
CA ARG A 273 -20.54 28.04 28.13
C ARG A 273 -21.05 26.83 28.88
N GLU A 274 -21.72 25.91 28.18
CA GLU A 274 -22.20 24.65 28.77
C GLU A 274 -21.03 23.76 29.20
N LEU A 275 -19.96 23.66 28.38
CA LEU A 275 -18.71 22.99 28.70
C LEU A 275 -18.05 23.57 29.96
N ALA A 276 -18.02 24.90 30.09
CA ALA A 276 -17.50 25.60 31.25
C ALA A 276 -18.37 25.34 32.50
N ALA A 277 -19.69 25.27 32.34
CA ALA A 277 -20.62 24.95 33.44
C ALA A 277 -20.42 23.52 33.93
N VAL A 278 -20.32 22.53 33.02
CA VAL A 278 -20.07 21.11 33.36
C VAL A 278 -18.71 20.93 34.06
N LYS A 279 -17.66 21.60 33.61
CA LYS A 279 -16.33 21.57 34.26
C LYS A 279 -16.35 22.18 35.66
N ASN A 280 -17.12 23.25 35.86
CA ASN A 280 -17.26 23.89 37.19
C ASN A 280 -18.05 23.03 38.16
N VAL A 281 -19.10 22.33 37.71
CA VAL A 281 -19.86 21.38 38.55
C VAL A 281 -18.98 20.21 38.98
N ALA A 282 -18.18 19.65 38.05
CA ALA A 282 -17.25 18.57 38.35
C ALA A 282 -16.17 18.99 39.35
N ARG A 283 -15.60 20.21 39.23
CA ARG A 283 -14.65 20.75 40.21
C ARG A 283 -15.30 20.97 41.60
N GLY A 284 -16.50 21.55 41.66
CA GLY A 284 -17.22 21.75 42.90
C GLY A 284 -17.57 20.45 43.64
N SER A 285 -17.83 19.36 42.91
CA SER A 285 -18.05 18.04 43.48
C SER A 285 -16.79 17.42 44.08
N ILE A 286 -15.61 17.67 43.49
CA ILE A 286 -14.32 17.18 44.00
C ILE A 286 -13.94 17.93 45.28
N ASP A 287 -14.14 19.22 45.35
CA ASP A 287 -13.86 20.02 46.54
C ASP A 287 -14.78 19.66 47.71
N TYR A 288 -16.00 19.22 47.45
CA TYR A 288 -16.95 18.75 48.51
C TYR A 288 -16.60 17.35 49.03
N ILE A 289 -15.94 16.50 48.27
CA ILE A 289 -15.51 15.17 48.68
C ILE A 289 -14.17 15.22 49.46
N MET A 290 -13.38 16.29 49.27
CA MET A 290 -12.07 16.48 49.92
C MET A 290 -12.12 17.37 51.18
N SER A 291 -13.25 17.90 51.54
CA SER A 291 -13.52 18.66 52.78
C SER A 291 -14.30 17.82 53.75
#